data_2b2637eebd24ca15e9ee39378c818a34
#
_entry.id   2b2637eebd24ca15e9ee39378c818a34
#
_cell.length_a   1.000
_cell.length_b   1.000
_cell.length_c   1.000
_cell.angle_alpha   90.00
_cell.angle_beta   90.00
_cell.angle_gamma   90.00
#
_symmetry.space_group_name_H-M   'P 1'
#
loop_
_entity.id
_entity.type
_entity.pdbx_description
1 polymer ?
#
loop_
_entity_poly.entity_id
_entity_poly.type
_entity_poly.pdbx_seq_one_letter_code
_entity_poly.pdbx_strand_id
1 'polypeptide(L)'
;MVVSPARCALIGIVVLASAAVAGSTRAASVSGPTNTAAPSVAGIAAVGKQLVALPGSWVGSGTLHYASQWYRCDAGGGHCSSVHGASASTYTLVAADTGKTVGLTVRVTDSTGTATAYASLVGPIAPRTSALVSAVRPSVTGTPAVGAALTVSAGTWTITPSSVSYAWQRCNANGRACTPIAGASTPTYAPNTTDVGHALVALVTATAGAQTQATLGRARGVH
;
A
#
# COMPACT_ATOMS: atom_id res chain seq x y z
N MET A 1 -13.53 -77.96 -32.16
CA MET A 1 -14.27 -78.25 -33.39
C MET A 1 -14.38 -76.95 -34.16
N VAL A 2 -13.50 -76.78 -35.06
CA VAL A 2 -13.53 -76.85 -36.52
C VAL A 2 -14.94 -76.67 -37.10
N VAL A 3 -15.17 -75.54 -37.80
CA VAL A 3 -15.66 -75.50 -39.18
C VAL A 3 -15.55 -74.10 -39.75
N SER A 4 -14.65 -73.94 -40.71
CA SER A 4 -14.74 -72.99 -41.83
C SER A 4 -15.58 -73.71 -42.91
N PRO A 5 -16.29 -73.13 -43.82
CA PRO A 5 -15.84 -72.35 -44.94
C PRO A 5 -16.86 -71.28 -45.46
N ALA A 6 -16.56 -70.37 -46.31
CA ALA A 6 -16.68 -70.45 -47.73
C ALA A 6 -16.42 -69.05 -48.40
N ARG A 7 -15.61 -69.07 -49.37
CA ARG A 7 -15.36 -67.94 -50.31
C ARG A 7 -16.58 -67.75 -51.24
N CYS A 8 -16.98 -66.53 -51.43
CA CYS A 8 -17.72 -66.10 -52.61
C CYS A 8 -17.08 -64.85 -53.23
N ALA A 9 -16.47 -65.07 -54.37
CA ALA A 9 -15.95 -64.00 -55.23
C ALA A 9 -17.09 -63.36 -55.99
N LEU A 10 -17.24 -62.07 -55.91
CA LEU A 10 -18.09 -61.30 -56.80
C LEU A 10 -17.25 -60.14 -57.37
N ILE A 11 -17.07 -60.23 -58.66
CA ILE A 11 -16.50 -59.20 -59.55
C ILE A 11 -17.40 -57.96 -59.49
N GLY A 12 -16.92 -56.83 -59.00
CA GLY A 12 -17.69 -55.62 -58.94
C GLY A 12 -16.91 -54.49 -59.59
N ILE A 13 -17.47 -53.92 -60.57
CA ILE A 13 -17.18 -52.82 -61.46
C ILE A 13 -16.47 -51.65 -60.70
N VAL A 14 -15.30 -51.25 -61.19
CA VAL A 14 -14.60 -50.00 -60.77
C VAL A 14 -15.33 -48.82 -61.41
N VAL A 15 -16.11 -48.11 -60.62
CA VAL A 15 -16.59 -46.77 -60.94
C VAL A 15 -15.57 -45.80 -60.37
N LEU A 16 -14.76 -45.17 -61.24
CA LEU A 16 -13.90 -44.03 -60.90
C LEU A 16 -14.80 -42.82 -60.62
N ALA A 17 -15.16 -42.62 -59.35
CA ALA A 17 -15.74 -41.36 -58.90
C ALA A 17 -14.60 -40.36 -58.69
N SER A 18 -14.53 -39.38 -59.58
CA SER A 18 -13.66 -38.21 -59.42
C SER A 18 -14.16 -37.41 -58.19
N ALA A 19 -13.54 -37.63 -57.04
CA ALA A 19 -13.78 -36.78 -55.86
C ALA A 19 -13.16 -35.39 -56.14
N ALA A 20 -14.00 -34.42 -56.42
CA ALA A 20 -13.61 -33.00 -56.38
C ALA A 20 -13.21 -32.71 -54.90
N VAL A 21 -11.91 -32.51 -54.70
CA VAL A 21 -11.42 -31.98 -53.43
C VAL A 21 -11.91 -30.54 -53.32
N ALA A 22 -13.05 -30.33 -52.70
CA ALA A 22 -13.45 -29.00 -52.27
C ALA A 22 -12.43 -28.58 -51.23
N GLY A 23 -11.46 -27.78 -51.64
CA GLY A 23 -10.52 -27.11 -50.72
C GLY A 23 -11.34 -26.25 -49.78
N SER A 24 -11.58 -26.77 -48.58
CA SER A 24 -12.08 -25.96 -47.47
C SER A 24 -10.99 -24.94 -47.18
N THR A 25 -11.09 -23.74 -47.71
CA THR A 25 -10.36 -22.57 -47.23
C THR A 25 -10.87 -22.37 -45.84
N ARG A 26 -10.12 -22.91 -44.87
CA ARG A 26 -10.32 -22.60 -43.48
C ARG A 26 -10.10 -21.13 -43.34
N ALA A 27 -11.16 -20.35 -43.21
CA ALA A 27 -11.05 -18.94 -42.90
C ALA A 27 -10.08 -18.86 -41.67
N ALA A 28 -8.97 -18.15 -41.89
CA ALA A 28 -8.08 -17.86 -40.75
C ALA A 28 -8.96 -17.21 -39.69
N SER A 29 -9.08 -17.85 -38.52
CA SER A 29 -9.79 -17.26 -37.40
C SER A 29 -9.02 -15.98 -37.06
N VAL A 30 -9.62 -14.85 -37.40
CA VAL A 30 -9.06 -13.54 -37.02
C VAL A 30 -9.14 -13.48 -35.52
N SER A 31 -8.04 -13.76 -34.87
CA SER A 31 -7.92 -13.67 -33.43
C SER A 31 -7.71 -12.20 -33.07
N GLY A 32 -8.43 -11.70 -32.07
CA GLY A 32 -8.25 -10.35 -31.54
C GLY A 32 -6.80 -10.07 -31.10
N PRO A 33 -6.54 -8.92 -30.50
CA PRO A 33 -5.19 -8.52 -30.15
C PRO A 33 -4.52 -9.54 -29.21
N THR A 34 -3.22 -9.71 -29.39
CA THR A 34 -2.41 -10.67 -28.60
C THR A 34 -1.53 -9.91 -27.60
N ASN A 35 -1.58 -10.31 -26.33
CA ASN A 35 -0.68 -9.76 -25.32
C ASN A 35 0.72 -10.38 -25.48
N THR A 36 1.75 -9.57 -25.69
CA THR A 36 3.15 -9.99 -25.86
C THR A 36 4.01 -9.73 -24.63
N ALA A 37 3.58 -8.81 -23.76
CA ALA A 37 4.14 -8.61 -22.44
C ALA A 37 3.02 -8.32 -21.43
N ALA A 38 2.98 -9.05 -20.34
CA ALA A 38 1.91 -8.94 -19.35
C ALA A 38 1.78 -7.52 -18.79
N PRO A 39 0.55 -7.07 -18.48
CA PRO A 39 0.34 -5.87 -17.70
C PRO A 39 1.03 -5.97 -16.33
N SER A 40 1.36 -4.82 -15.75
CA SER A 40 1.93 -4.75 -14.41
C SER A 40 1.40 -3.54 -13.65
N VAL A 41 1.63 -3.53 -12.34
CA VAL A 41 1.24 -2.45 -11.44
C VAL A 41 2.49 -1.93 -10.74
N ALA A 42 2.70 -0.62 -10.78
CA ALA A 42 3.78 0.06 -10.07
C ALA A 42 3.22 0.91 -8.94
N GLY A 43 4.00 1.08 -7.86
CA GLY A 43 3.64 1.95 -6.73
C GLY A 43 3.88 1.27 -5.38
N ILE A 44 3.54 2.01 -4.31
CA ILE A 44 3.70 1.54 -2.93
C ILE A 44 2.38 0.94 -2.43
N ALA A 45 2.42 -0.30 -1.96
CA ALA A 45 1.28 -1.05 -1.46
C ALA A 45 0.83 -0.58 -0.06
N ALA A 46 0.40 0.66 0.09
CA ALA A 46 -0.08 1.23 1.35
C ALA A 46 -1.27 2.18 1.12
N VAL A 47 -2.23 2.18 2.04
CA VAL A 47 -3.41 3.06 2.00
C VAL A 47 -3.01 4.53 1.86
N GLY A 48 -3.68 5.24 0.95
CA GLY A 48 -3.39 6.63 0.60
C GLY A 48 -2.26 6.81 -0.42
N LYS A 49 -1.58 5.73 -0.83
CA LYS A 49 -0.62 5.75 -1.94
C LYS A 49 -1.31 5.43 -3.25
N GLN A 50 -0.74 5.93 -4.34
CA GLN A 50 -1.25 5.71 -5.69
C GLN A 50 -0.51 4.54 -6.35
N LEU A 51 -1.27 3.66 -6.99
CA LEU A 51 -0.78 2.65 -7.91
C LEU A 51 -0.97 3.13 -9.34
N VAL A 52 -0.06 2.74 -10.21
CA VAL A 52 -0.05 3.08 -11.65
C VAL A 52 -0.20 1.80 -12.45
N ALA A 53 -1.15 1.80 -13.39
CA ALA A 53 -1.38 0.72 -14.33
C ALA A 53 -0.38 0.82 -15.49
N LEU A 54 0.34 -0.25 -15.75
CA LEU A 54 1.19 -0.43 -16.91
C LEU A 54 0.51 -1.50 -17.80
N PRO A 55 -0.02 -1.14 -18.97
CA PRO A 55 -0.92 -2.02 -19.75
C PRO A 55 -0.20 -3.20 -20.42
N GLY A 56 1.13 -3.28 -20.35
CA GLY A 56 1.91 -4.27 -21.06
C GLY A 56 2.04 -3.95 -22.55
N SER A 57 2.48 -4.94 -23.35
CA SER A 57 2.64 -4.82 -24.80
C SER A 57 1.63 -5.68 -25.51
N TRP A 58 1.10 -5.19 -26.62
CA TRP A 58 0.06 -5.84 -27.40
C TRP A 58 0.33 -5.70 -28.90
N VAL A 59 -0.02 -6.74 -29.64
CA VAL A 59 0.00 -6.75 -31.10
C VAL A 59 -1.42 -7.06 -31.59
N GLY A 60 -1.91 -6.31 -32.57
CA GLY A 60 -3.24 -6.45 -33.15
C GLY A 60 -3.38 -5.75 -34.48
N SER A 61 -4.60 -5.71 -35.02
CA SER A 61 -4.93 -5.14 -36.32
C SER A 61 -5.53 -3.74 -36.19
N GLY A 62 -4.87 -2.75 -36.77
CA GLY A 62 -5.32 -1.36 -36.73
C GLY A 62 -5.10 -0.70 -35.38
N THR A 63 -6.01 0.18 -34.97
CA THR A 63 -5.91 0.92 -33.71
C THR A 63 -6.29 0.05 -32.53
N LEU A 64 -5.44 0.02 -31.50
CA LEU A 64 -5.70 -0.68 -30.25
C LEU A 64 -6.39 0.25 -29.24
N HIS A 65 -7.53 -0.16 -28.73
CA HIS A 65 -8.29 0.53 -27.69
C HIS A 65 -8.12 -0.20 -26.37
N TYR A 66 -7.66 0.52 -25.34
CA TYR A 66 -7.34 0.00 -24.01
C TYR A 66 -8.42 0.37 -22.99
N ALA A 67 -8.84 -0.59 -22.20
CA ALA A 67 -9.70 -0.38 -21.03
C ALA A 67 -9.10 -1.08 -19.81
N SER A 68 -9.00 -0.37 -18.71
CA SER A 68 -8.46 -0.87 -17.44
C SER A 68 -9.58 -1.05 -16.42
N GLN A 69 -9.44 -2.04 -15.56
CA GLN A 69 -10.31 -2.22 -14.39
C GLN A 69 -9.48 -2.72 -13.21
N TRP A 70 -9.48 -1.97 -12.13
CA TRP A 70 -8.88 -2.38 -10.88
C TRP A 70 -9.81 -3.34 -10.12
N TYR A 71 -9.22 -4.35 -9.49
CA TYR A 71 -9.96 -5.31 -8.68
C TYR A 71 -9.22 -5.59 -7.38
N ARG A 72 -9.97 -6.03 -6.38
CA ARG A 72 -9.49 -6.36 -5.03
C ARG A 72 -9.74 -7.82 -4.76
N CYS A 73 -8.73 -8.49 -4.18
CA CYS A 73 -8.83 -9.88 -3.74
C CYS A 73 -8.53 -9.99 -2.25
N ASP A 74 -8.78 -11.16 -1.66
CA ASP A 74 -8.29 -11.47 -0.31
C ASP A 74 -6.77 -11.48 -0.24
N ALA A 75 -6.20 -11.50 0.96
CA ALA A 75 -4.74 -11.49 1.18
C ALA A 75 -4.00 -12.61 0.42
N GLY A 76 -4.64 -13.76 0.25
CA GLY A 76 -4.11 -14.90 -0.52
C GLY A 76 -4.38 -14.85 -2.03
N GLY A 77 -4.96 -13.77 -2.55
CA GLY A 77 -5.26 -13.61 -3.98
C GLY A 77 -6.57 -14.28 -4.45
N GLY A 78 -7.38 -14.79 -3.53
CA GLY A 78 -8.70 -15.36 -3.81
C GLY A 78 -9.84 -14.33 -3.72
N HIS A 79 -11.08 -14.75 -4.05
CA HIS A 79 -12.32 -13.98 -3.91
C HIS A 79 -12.22 -12.55 -4.45
N CYS A 80 -11.77 -12.42 -5.70
CA CYS A 80 -11.55 -11.13 -6.33
C CYS A 80 -12.88 -10.48 -6.76
N SER A 81 -12.99 -9.16 -6.56
CA SER A 81 -14.10 -8.33 -7.03
C SER A 81 -13.60 -7.03 -7.63
N SER A 82 -14.26 -6.56 -8.68
CA SER A 82 -13.96 -5.27 -9.29
C SER A 82 -14.18 -4.14 -8.31
N VAL A 83 -13.26 -3.19 -8.28
CA VAL A 83 -13.45 -1.93 -7.52
C VAL A 83 -14.32 -1.02 -8.37
N HIS A 84 -15.52 -0.72 -7.87
CA HIS A 84 -16.50 0.09 -8.61
C HIS A 84 -15.91 1.46 -9.00
N GLY A 85 -16.05 1.82 -10.28
CA GLY A 85 -15.56 3.09 -10.84
C GLY A 85 -14.03 3.21 -11.00
N ALA A 86 -13.26 2.20 -10.61
CA ALA A 86 -11.79 2.24 -10.72
C ALA A 86 -11.33 1.73 -12.09
N SER A 87 -11.45 2.57 -13.13
CA SER A 87 -11.06 2.26 -14.52
C SER A 87 -9.93 3.15 -15.05
N ALA A 88 -9.44 4.08 -14.26
CA ALA A 88 -8.35 4.97 -14.64
C ALA A 88 -6.99 4.25 -14.67
N SER A 89 -6.01 4.86 -15.34
CA SER A 89 -4.61 4.40 -15.34
C SER A 89 -3.93 4.46 -13.97
N THR A 90 -4.56 5.09 -12.99
CA THR A 90 -4.09 5.14 -11.61
C THR A 90 -5.20 4.78 -10.63
N TYR A 91 -4.83 4.19 -9.49
CA TYR A 91 -5.73 3.88 -8.41
C TYR A 91 -5.13 4.31 -7.06
N THR A 92 -5.85 5.14 -6.31
CA THR A 92 -5.43 5.52 -4.95
C THR A 92 -5.99 4.51 -3.96
N LEU A 93 -5.10 3.83 -3.24
CA LEU A 93 -5.46 2.81 -2.26
C LEU A 93 -6.25 3.42 -1.10
N VAL A 94 -7.39 2.81 -0.77
CA VAL A 94 -8.33 3.25 0.27
C VAL A 94 -8.29 2.33 1.50
N ALA A 95 -8.94 2.73 2.59
CA ALA A 95 -8.98 1.92 3.83
C ALA A 95 -9.53 0.50 3.61
N ALA A 96 -10.48 0.33 2.68
CA ALA A 96 -11.05 -0.97 2.33
C ALA A 96 -10.04 -1.94 1.67
N ASP A 97 -8.90 -1.45 1.21
CA ASP A 97 -7.83 -2.27 0.63
C ASP A 97 -6.89 -2.86 1.68
N THR A 98 -6.94 -2.36 2.93
CA THR A 98 -6.03 -2.82 4.00
C THR A 98 -6.07 -4.33 4.16
N GLY A 99 -4.90 -4.96 4.13
CA GLY A 99 -4.74 -6.41 4.25
C GLY A 99 -5.20 -7.22 3.04
N LYS A 100 -5.69 -6.57 2.00
CA LYS A 100 -6.10 -7.17 0.73
C LYS A 100 -4.96 -7.09 -0.29
N THR A 101 -5.13 -7.80 -1.41
CA THR A 101 -4.31 -7.62 -2.60
C THR A 101 -5.12 -6.90 -3.68
N VAL A 102 -4.44 -6.10 -4.51
CA VAL A 102 -5.06 -5.33 -5.59
C VAL A 102 -4.40 -5.71 -6.91
N GLY A 103 -5.20 -5.88 -7.93
CA GLY A 103 -4.74 -6.20 -9.28
C GLY A 103 -5.39 -5.33 -10.34
N LEU A 104 -4.93 -5.51 -11.56
CA LEU A 104 -5.37 -4.79 -12.74
C LEU A 104 -5.74 -5.77 -13.84
N THR A 105 -6.90 -5.58 -14.44
CA THR A 105 -7.30 -6.19 -15.70
C THR A 105 -7.12 -5.17 -16.80
N VAL A 106 -6.47 -5.53 -17.90
CA VAL A 106 -6.36 -4.73 -19.12
C VAL A 106 -7.08 -5.47 -20.25
N ARG A 107 -8.09 -4.85 -20.79
CA ARG A 107 -8.84 -5.31 -21.95
C ARG A 107 -8.42 -4.47 -23.16
N VAL A 108 -8.05 -5.15 -24.22
CA VAL A 108 -7.65 -4.49 -25.46
C VAL A 108 -8.57 -4.95 -26.59
N THR A 109 -9.05 -4.01 -27.37
CA THR A 109 -9.94 -4.26 -28.51
C THR A 109 -9.32 -3.65 -29.76
N ASP A 110 -9.40 -4.38 -30.87
CA ASP A 110 -9.04 -3.92 -32.19
C ASP A 110 -10.17 -4.22 -33.22
N SER A 111 -9.88 -4.03 -34.53
CA SER A 111 -10.86 -4.31 -35.60
C SER A 111 -11.26 -5.79 -35.71
N THR A 112 -10.52 -6.70 -35.07
CA THR A 112 -10.69 -8.15 -35.20
C THR A 112 -11.28 -8.82 -33.96
N GLY A 113 -11.25 -8.14 -32.80
CA GLY A 113 -11.79 -8.68 -31.59
C GLY A 113 -11.28 -8.03 -30.31
N THR A 114 -11.40 -8.75 -29.22
CA THR A 114 -11.03 -8.30 -27.88
C THR A 114 -10.23 -9.38 -27.16
N ALA A 115 -9.18 -8.98 -26.47
CA ALA A 115 -8.43 -9.83 -25.56
C ALA A 115 -8.25 -9.17 -24.20
N THR A 116 -8.02 -9.97 -23.17
CA THR A 116 -7.88 -9.53 -21.79
C THR A 116 -6.63 -10.14 -21.16
N ALA A 117 -5.85 -9.35 -20.43
CA ALA A 117 -4.74 -9.81 -19.63
C ALA A 117 -4.80 -9.23 -18.21
N TYR A 118 -4.15 -9.90 -17.27
CA TYR A 118 -4.15 -9.57 -15.85
C TYR A 118 -2.73 -9.25 -15.40
N ALA A 119 -2.61 -8.20 -14.60
CA ALA A 119 -1.37 -7.91 -13.88
C ALA A 119 -1.23 -8.82 -12.65
N SER A 120 0.00 -9.07 -12.23
CA SER A 120 0.27 -9.69 -10.92
C SER A 120 -0.33 -8.84 -9.79
N LEU A 121 -0.80 -9.52 -8.75
CA LEU A 121 -1.37 -8.85 -7.57
C LEU A 121 -0.30 -8.10 -6.79
N VAL A 122 -0.67 -6.93 -6.28
CA VAL A 122 0.13 -6.11 -5.39
C VAL A 122 -0.45 -6.16 -3.99
N GLY A 123 0.37 -6.37 -3.00
CA GLY A 123 -0.05 -6.44 -1.60
C GLY A 123 0.60 -7.60 -0.84
N PRO A 124 0.16 -7.86 0.40
CA PRO A 124 -0.97 -7.23 1.09
C PRO A 124 -0.79 -5.72 1.28
N ILE A 125 -1.89 -4.96 1.11
CA ILE A 125 -1.85 -3.51 1.23
C ILE A 125 -1.68 -3.12 2.70
N ALA A 126 -0.62 -2.37 2.99
CA ALA A 126 -0.35 -1.86 4.33
C ALA A 126 -1.37 -0.79 4.74
N PRO A 127 -1.75 -0.70 6.03
CA PRO A 127 -2.60 0.38 6.52
C PRO A 127 -1.92 1.74 6.32
N ARG A 128 -2.70 2.82 6.36
CA ARG A 128 -2.15 4.16 6.40
C ARG A 128 -1.38 4.35 7.70
N THR A 129 -0.10 4.68 7.62
CA THR A 129 0.65 5.12 8.78
C THR A 129 0.34 6.59 9.04
N SER A 130 -0.42 6.88 10.09
CA SER A 130 -0.53 8.24 10.60
C SER A 130 0.82 8.68 11.14
N ALA A 131 1.22 9.93 10.90
CA ALA A 131 2.43 10.47 11.53
C ALA A 131 2.20 10.66 13.03
N LEU A 132 3.18 10.27 13.85
CA LEU A 132 3.18 10.59 15.27
C LEU A 132 3.49 12.08 15.43
N VAL A 133 2.47 12.88 15.78
CA VAL A 133 2.59 14.33 15.97
C VAL A 133 1.93 14.72 17.28
N SER A 134 2.51 15.70 18.00
CA SER A 134 1.87 16.26 19.19
C SER A 134 0.63 17.06 18.80
N ALA A 135 -0.55 16.56 19.15
CA ALA A 135 -1.83 17.22 18.93
C ALA A 135 -2.09 18.32 19.99
N VAL A 136 -1.76 18.02 21.25
CA VAL A 136 -1.70 19.01 22.33
C VAL A 136 -0.31 18.96 22.94
N ARG A 137 0.36 20.07 22.99
CA ARG A 137 1.72 20.15 23.52
C ARG A 137 1.75 19.84 25.00
N PRO A 138 2.85 19.22 25.48
CA PRO A 138 3.12 19.09 26.90
C PRO A 138 3.08 20.46 27.60
N SER A 139 2.52 20.48 28.78
CA SER A 139 2.50 21.68 29.64
C SER A 139 3.18 21.38 30.96
N VAL A 140 3.88 22.36 31.51
CA VAL A 140 4.49 22.28 32.85
C VAL A 140 3.61 23.05 33.84
N THR A 141 3.29 22.41 34.95
CA THR A 141 2.52 22.98 36.07
C THR A 141 3.35 22.92 37.35
N GLY A 142 2.96 23.69 38.34
CA GLY A 142 3.67 23.85 39.61
C GLY A 142 4.30 25.23 39.77
N THR A 143 4.81 25.49 40.99
CA THR A 143 5.50 26.75 41.29
C THR A 143 6.99 26.60 40.99
N PRO A 144 7.59 27.47 40.16
CA PRO A 144 9.00 27.39 39.79
C PRO A 144 9.90 27.97 40.89
N ALA A 145 9.92 27.31 42.04
CA ALA A 145 10.72 27.67 43.21
C ALA A 145 11.57 26.49 43.68
N VAL A 146 12.70 26.80 44.31
CA VAL A 146 13.59 25.76 44.87
C VAL A 146 12.83 24.82 45.80
N GLY A 147 12.95 23.50 45.54
CA GLY A 147 12.30 22.43 46.30
C GLY A 147 10.83 22.17 45.95
N ALA A 148 10.16 23.05 45.21
CA ALA A 148 8.76 22.87 44.79
C ALA A 148 8.68 21.99 43.53
N ALA A 149 7.85 20.95 43.55
CA ALA A 149 7.74 20.04 42.44
C ALA A 149 7.05 20.70 41.21
N LEU A 150 7.73 20.65 40.07
CA LEU A 150 7.16 20.90 38.77
C LEU A 150 6.71 19.58 38.15
N THR A 151 5.57 19.58 37.44
CA THR A 151 5.05 18.40 36.75
C THR A 151 4.83 18.73 35.29
N VAL A 152 5.32 17.89 34.38
CA VAL A 152 5.05 18.00 32.95
C VAL A 152 4.00 16.98 32.53
N SER A 153 2.99 17.41 31.76
CA SER A 153 2.05 16.53 31.11
C SER A 153 2.69 15.85 29.90
N ALA A 154 2.24 14.63 29.54
CA ALA A 154 2.67 13.96 28.33
C ALA A 154 2.19 14.66 27.03
N GLY A 155 1.20 15.56 27.13
CA GLY A 155 0.48 16.07 25.99
C GLY A 155 -0.46 15.01 25.40
N THR A 156 -1.04 15.31 24.23
CA THR A 156 -1.78 14.32 23.44
C THR A 156 -1.15 14.17 22.06
N TRP A 157 -1.35 13.02 21.44
CA TRP A 157 -0.68 12.64 20.21
C TRP A 157 -1.68 12.14 19.18
N THR A 158 -1.41 12.31 17.89
CA THR A 158 -2.29 11.89 16.79
C THR A 158 -2.51 10.37 16.74
N ILE A 159 -1.56 9.60 17.25
CA ILE A 159 -1.66 8.16 17.49
C ILE A 159 -1.18 7.89 18.91
N THR A 160 -1.74 6.88 19.57
CA THR A 160 -1.35 6.51 20.95
C THR A 160 0.11 6.04 20.96
N PRO A 161 1.01 6.71 21.71
CA PRO A 161 2.38 6.25 21.83
C PRO A 161 2.46 4.92 22.57
N SER A 162 3.40 4.05 22.16
CA SER A 162 3.76 2.84 22.92
C SER A 162 4.62 3.17 24.13
N SER A 163 5.35 4.29 24.09
CA SER A 163 6.12 4.81 25.23
C SER A 163 6.25 6.32 25.17
N VAL A 164 6.38 6.92 26.36
CA VAL A 164 6.68 8.35 26.54
C VAL A 164 7.83 8.46 27.54
N SER A 165 8.85 9.23 27.18
CA SER A 165 9.98 9.52 28.07
C SER A 165 10.12 11.03 28.28
N TYR A 166 10.78 11.40 29.37
CA TYR A 166 10.94 12.78 29.83
C TYR A 166 12.40 13.09 30.04
N ALA A 167 12.78 14.34 29.79
CA ALA A 167 14.08 14.87 30.15
C ALA A 167 13.97 16.37 30.47
N TRP A 168 14.44 16.79 31.64
CA TRP A 168 14.45 18.19 31.99
C TRP A 168 15.75 18.85 31.58
N GLN A 169 15.62 20.10 31.17
CA GLN A 169 16.72 20.92 30.69
C GLN A 169 16.71 22.27 31.41
N ARG A 170 17.90 22.78 31.71
CA ARG A 170 18.12 24.14 32.19
C ARG A 170 18.49 25.03 31.03
N CYS A 171 17.75 26.11 30.84
CA CYS A 171 17.94 27.08 29.79
C CYS A 171 18.35 28.43 30.41
N ASN A 172 18.86 29.37 29.59
CA ASN A 172 19.00 30.76 30.07
C ASN A 172 17.60 31.36 30.38
N ALA A 173 17.59 32.54 31.03
CA ALA A 173 16.34 33.21 31.42
C ALA A 173 15.34 33.43 30.27
N ASN A 174 15.79 33.48 29.02
CA ASN A 174 14.97 33.61 27.83
C ASN A 174 14.47 32.27 27.28
N GLY A 175 14.74 31.17 27.96
CA GLY A 175 14.34 29.80 27.52
C GLY A 175 15.12 29.29 26.31
N ARG A 176 16.35 29.74 26.13
CA ARG A 176 17.28 29.34 25.06
C ARG A 176 18.59 28.81 25.66
N ALA A 177 19.48 28.25 24.80
CA ALA A 177 20.75 27.65 25.23
C ALA A 177 20.54 26.66 26.36
N CYS A 178 19.74 25.64 26.11
CA CYS A 178 19.36 24.64 27.11
C CYS A 178 20.39 23.54 27.24
N THR A 179 20.69 23.12 28.46
CA THR A 179 21.54 21.97 28.77
C THR A 179 20.74 20.93 29.53
N PRO A 180 20.88 19.63 29.23
CA PRO A 180 20.21 18.57 29.99
C PRO A 180 20.58 18.59 31.47
N ILE A 181 19.61 18.33 32.33
CA ILE A 181 19.82 18.10 33.77
C ILE A 181 20.00 16.60 33.99
N ALA A 182 21.19 16.21 34.41
CA ALA A 182 21.51 14.79 34.62
C ALA A 182 20.56 14.14 35.63
N GLY A 183 20.03 12.96 35.28
CA GLY A 183 19.12 12.19 36.12
C GLY A 183 17.68 12.70 36.18
N ALA A 184 17.35 13.86 35.60
CA ALA A 184 15.99 14.41 35.59
C ALA A 184 15.17 13.83 34.43
N SER A 185 14.78 12.54 34.56
CA SER A 185 14.09 11.75 33.51
C SER A 185 12.66 11.34 33.86
N THR A 186 12.10 11.92 34.94
CA THR A 186 10.73 11.66 35.39
C THR A 186 9.79 12.80 34.97
N PRO A 187 8.45 12.59 34.93
CA PRO A 187 7.53 13.68 34.66
C PRO A 187 7.53 14.78 35.70
N THR A 188 8.15 14.54 36.88
CA THR A 188 8.30 15.54 37.93
C THR A 188 9.75 15.92 38.11
N TYR A 189 9.98 17.20 38.43
CA TYR A 189 11.31 17.73 38.77
C TYR A 189 11.17 18.78 39.87
N ALA A 190 11.96 18.68 40.93
CA ALA A 190 12.07 19.71 41.96
C ALA A 190 13.32 20.57 41.69
N PRO A 191 13.17 21.86 41.34
CA PRO A 191 14.30 22.75 41.13
C PRO A 191 15.19 22.85 42.36
N ASN A 192 16.47 23.00 42.14
CA ASN A 192 17.47 23.24 43.21
C ASN A 192 18.12 24.66 43.06
N THR A 193 19.04 25.00 43.92
CA THR A 193 19.66 26.31 43.94
C THR A 193 20.42 26.65 42.65
N THR A 194 20.90 25.66 41.90
CA THR A 194 21.59 25.91 40.60
C THR A 194 20.62 26.26 39.46
N ASP A 195 19.30 26.09 39.67
CA ASP A 195 18.27 26.45 38.72
C ASP A 195 17.77 27.88 38.84
N VAL A 196 18.13 28.57 39.95
CA VAL A 196 17.72 29.95 40.17
C VAL A 196 18.23 30.87 39.08
N GLY A 197 17.34 31.71 38.54
CA GLY A 197 17.64 32.61 37.42
C GLY A 197 17.59 31.92 36.04
N HIS A 198 17.29 30.63 36.00
CA HIS A 198 17.17 29.84 34.77
C HIS A 198 15.72 29.49 34.45
N ALA A 199 15.42 29.33 33.17
CA ALA A 199 14.17 28.71 32.72
C ALA A 199 14.34 27.20 32.63
N LEU A 200 13.36 26.44 33.13
CA LEU A 200 13.32 24.99 33.01
C LEU A 200 12.40 24.58 31.85
N VAL A 201 12.84 23.63 31.08
CA VAL A 201 12.09 23.07 29.94
C VAL A 201 12.09 21.56 30.06
N ALA A 202 10.92 20.96 29.91
CA ALA A 202 10.79 19.51 29.82
C ALA A 202 10.70 19.08 28.34
N LEU A 203 11.62 18.23 27.92
CA LEU A 203 11.56 17.52 26.64
C LEU A 203 10.72 16.25 26.85
N VAL A 204 9.64 16.13 26.11
CA VAL A 204 8.77 14.93 26.12
C VAL A 204 8.95 14.23 24.77
N THR A 205 9.40 12.98 24.82
CA THR A 205 9.62 12.16 23.62
C THR A 205 8.64 11.01 23.64
N ALA A 206 7.80 10.95 22.61
CA ALA A 206 6.85 9.86 22.37
C ALA A 206 7.38 8.93 21.28
N THR A 207 7.13 7.64 21.42
CA THR A 207 7.46 6.61 20.42
C THR A 207 6.23 5.78 20.10
N ALA A 208 6.01 5.52 18.82
CA ALA A 208 4.95 4.63 18.31
C ALA A 208 5.49 3.80 17.15
N GLY A 209 5.76 2.52 17.39
CA GLY A 209 6.46 1.67 16.43
C GLY A 209 7.84 2.24 16.09
N ALA A 210 8.11 2.46 14.80
CA ALA A 210 9.38 3.03 14.33
C ALA A 210 9.40 4.59 14.35
N GLN A 211 8.32 5.23 14.77
CA GLN A 211 8.23 6.70 14.78
C GLN A 211 8.58 7.23 16.17
N THR A 212 9.42 8.25 16.23
CA THR A 212 9.76 8.96 17.46
C THR A 212 9.62 10.45 17.21
N GLN A 213 8.96 11.15 18.12
CA GLN A 213 8.73 12.59 18.07
C GLN A 213 8.98 13.22 19.42
N ALA A 214 9.77 14.28 19.45
CA ALA A 214 10.05 15.06 20.64
C ALA A 214 9.34 16.41 20.59
N THR A 215 8.86 16.87 21.73
CA THR A 215 8.24 18.20 21.91
C THR A 215 8.55 18.79 23.27
N LEU A 216 8.49 20.10 23.38
CA LEU A 216 8.89 20.83 24.60
C LEU A 216 7.66 21.31 25.37
N GLY A 217 7.66 20.99 26.67
CA GLY A 217 6.85 21.68 27.67
C GLY A 217 7.67 22.82 28.30
N ARG A 218 7.14 24.03 28.27
CA ARG A 218 7.82 25.20 28.81
C ARG A 218 7.50 25.40 30.29
N ALA A 219 8.51 25.52 31.11
CA ALA A 219 8.41 26.04 32.46
C ALA A 219 8.79 27.53 32.50
N ARG A 220 8.42 28.19 33.58
CA ARG A 220 8.78 29.58 33.88
C ARG A 220 10.17 29.62 34.52
N GLY A 221 10.76 30.82 34.60
CA GLY A 221 12.00 31.03 35.31
C GLY A 221 11.90 30.67 36.80
N VAL A 222 12.94 30.03 37.34
CA VAL A 222 13.02 29.66 38.77
C VAL A 222 13.48 30.89 39.55
N HIS A 223 12.80 31.20 40.63
CA HIS A 223 13.10 32.24 41.61
C HIS A 223 13.13 31.70 43.03
#